data_9b589b142a3ad3dc827a651bc21219d2
#
_entry.id   9b589b142a3ad3dc827a651bc21219d2
#
_cell.length_a   1.000
_cell.length_b   1.000
_cell.length_c   1.000
_cell.angle_alpha   90.00
_cell.angle_beta   90.00
_cell.angle_gamma   90.00
#
_symmetry.space_group_name_H-M   'P 1'
#
loop_
_entity.id
_entity.type
_entity.pdbx_description
1 polymer ?
#
loop_
_entity_poly.entity_id
_entity_poly.type
_entity_poly.pdbx_seq_one_letter_code
_entity_poly.pdbx_strand_id
1 'polypeptide(L)'
;IREVAPSRGLGDVYKRQDPEMFEELEYSYETLHTRMREEAFLNAGLRITIEDKRLESEEKPESERRDSMCYEGGIREFVTWLNKKKEPLHNNVIYMSGMKGDSFAELALQYDDGYQENILSFANNVHTPEGGMHETGFKAALTRVLNAYGIKNGIIKEGDKVSGEDCREGLTCVISVKLTNAQFEGQTKAKLGNSEIRTLVDGIVSDRLMQFLEENPVVARTILDKAMTANRAREAARKARESIRRKSALGGAAMPDKLRDCNENNPELTELYIVEGDSAGGSATQGRDSRFQAILPLWGKMLNVEKVRADKIYGNDKLQPVIIALGAGLGEDFDINKLRYHKVIIMADADVDGSHIRTLLLTFFFRYMRPLIENGYVYAAVPPLFKLTRGKTTRLAFTPEERDQYSAELRGDNPNAKVDISRFKGLGEMNPHELWETTMDPEKRTLKRITLEDAVLADETFTVLMGEKVEPRKEFIEQNAKYAVNLDF
;
A
#
# COMPACT_ATOMS: atom_id res chain seq x y z
N ILE A 1 6.14 21.67 -30.99
CA ILE A 1 5.93 20.52 -31.91
C ILE A 1 6.49 20.82 -33.34
N ARG A 2 6.80 22.08 -33.68
CA ARG A 2 7.21 22.49 -35.05
C ARG A 2 8.71 22.32 -35.35
N GLU A 3 9.53 21.96 -34.42
CA GLU A 3 11.00 21.99 -34.60
C GLU A 3 11.69 20.63 -34.56
N VAL A 4 10.96 19.52 -34.59
CA VAL A 4 11.60 18.21 -34.66
C VAL A 4 11.91 17.88 -36.11
N ALA A 5 13.20 17.92 -36.45
CA ALA A 5 13.66 17.49 -37.76
C ALA A 5 13.23 16.03 -38.01
N PRO A 6 12.74 15.70 -39.23
CA PRO A 6 12.29 14.34 -39.57
C PRO A 6 13.32 13.23 -39.39
N SER A 7 14.59 13.58 -39.24
CA SER A 7 15.72 12.67 -39.02
C SER A 7 16.01 12.36 -37.53
N ARG A 8 15.35 13.03 -36.59
CA ARG A 8 15.48 12.79 -35.14
C ARG A 8 14.29 11.96 -34.71
N GLY A 9 14.50 10.74 -34.31
CA GLY A 9 13.44 9.82 -33.95
C GLY A 9 12.40 10.40 -32.96
N LEU A 10 11.30 9.71 -32.78
CA LEU A 10 10.15 10.07 -31.94
C LEU A 10 10.49 10.41 -30.48
N GLY A 11 11.69 10.05 -30.00
CA GLY A 11 12.14 10.30 -28.63
C GLY A 11 12.25 11.78 -28.21
N ASP A 12 12.28 12.71 -29.17
CA ASP A 12 12.40 14.14 -28.88
C ASP A 12 11.06 14.86 -28.73
N VAL A 13 9.95 14.19 -28.97
CA VAL A 13 8.60 14.80 -29.05
C VAL A 13 8.06 15.23 -27.69
N TYR A 14 8.51 14.64 -26.59
CA TYR A 14 7.92 14.83 -25.26
C TYR A 14 8.83 15.55 -24.25
N LYS A 15 9.70 16.41 -24.71
CA LYS A 15 10.64 17.15 -23.83
C LYS A 15 9.99 18.23 -22.98
N ARG A 16 8.80 18.70 -23.33
CA ARG A 16 8.04 19.69 -22.58
C ARG A 16 6.57 19.32 -22.56
N GLN A 17 6.00 19.31 -21.37
CA GLN A 17 4.56 19.24 -21.19
C GLN A 17 3.94 20.63 -21.40
N ASP A 18 2.77 20.65 -21.99
CA ASP A 18 1.99 21.87 -22.22
C ASP A 18 1.29 22.26 -20.92
N PRO A 19 1.57 23.45 -20.35
CA PRO A 19 0.95 23.90 -19.10
C PRO A 19 -0.57 24.13 -19.23
N GLU A 20 -1.12 24.20 -20.44
CA GLU A 20 -2.57 24.29 -20.65
C GLU A 20 -3.25 22.90 -20.57
N MET A 21 -2.47 21.82 -20.73
CA MET A 21 -2.98 20.45 -20.79
C MET A 21 -2.70 19.64 -19.52
N PHE A 22 -1.69 20.01 -18.73
CA PHE A 22 -1.25 19.28 -17.56
C PHE A 22 -1.26 20.19 -16.33
N GLU A 23 -1.88 19.72 -15.25
CA GLU A 23 -1.96 20.45 -13.97
C GLU A 23 -0.61 20.49 -13.25
N GLU A 24 0.18 19.39 -13.37
CA GLU A 24 1.51 19.26 -12.79
C GLU A 24 2.57 19.17 -13.87
N LEU A 25 3.55 20.07 -13.81
CA LEU A 25 4.66 20.15 -14.78
C LEU A 25 6.00 19.76 -14.19
N GLU A 26 6.05 19.54 -12.87
CA GLU A 26 7.28 19.18 -12.18
C GLU A 26 7.43 17.66 -12.10
N TYR A 27 8.58 17.18 -12.57
CA TYR A 27 8.92 15.77 -12.48
C TYR A 27 9.45 15.43 -11.09
N SER A 28 8.92 14.35 -10.50
CA SER A 28 9.50 13.77 -9.29
C SER A 28 10.77 12.99 -9.63
N TYR A 29 11.90 13.33 -8.99
CA TYR A 29 13.14 12.58 -9.11
C TYR A 29 12.96 11.14 -8.66
N GLU A 30 12.29 10.92 -7.54
CA GLU A 30 12.06 9.60 -6.95
C GLU A 30 11.28 8.68 -7.90
N THR A 31 10.23 9.19 -8.53
CA THR A 31 9.42 8.42 -9.49
C THR A 31 10.25 8.01 -10.70
N LEU A 32 11.03 8.94 -11.27
CA LEU A 32 11.90 8.66 -12.39
C LEU A 32 13.02 7.69 -12.02
N HIS A 33 13.64 7.89 -10.86
CA HIS A 33 14.71 7.04 -10.34
C HIS A 33 14.24 5.59 -10.16
N THR A 34 13.06 5.39 -9.57
CA THR A 34 12.45 4.07 -9.41
C THR A 34 12.22 3.39 -10.76
N ARG A 35 11.66 4.11 -11.73
CA ARG A 35 11.46 3.56 -13.10
C ARG A 35 12.76 3.23 -13.81
N MET A 36 13.78 4.08 -13.70
CA MET A 36 15.10 3.82 -14.29
C MET A 36 15.79 2.62 -13.64
N ARG A 37 15.56 2.41 -12.34
CA ARG A 37 16.07 1.22 -11.63
C ARG A 37 15.39 -0.05 -12.11
N GLU A 38 14.08 -0.07 -12.27
CA GLU A 38 13.35 -1.19 -12.85
C GLU A 38 13.87 -1.54 -14.24
N GLU A 39 14.04 -0.53 -15.11
CA GLU A 39 14.60 -0.72 -16.46
C GLU A 39 16.02 -1.28 -16.44
N ALA A 40 16.87 -0.85 -15.51
CA ALA A 40 18.22 -1.37 -15.37
C ALA A 40 18.24 -2.83 -14.91
N PHE A 41 17.32 -3.25 -14.04
CA PHE A 41 17.15 -4.65 -13.63
C PHE A 41 16.58 -5.53 -14.75
N LEU A 42 15.62 -5.03 -15.54
CA LEU A 42 14.97 -5.77 -16.61
C LEU A 42 15.89 -5.96 -17.84
N ASN A 43 16.97 -5.19 -17.92
CA ASN A 43 17.93 -5.25 -19.02
C ASN A 43 19.35 -5.44 -18.44
N ALA A 44 19.70 -6.68 -18.13
CA ALA A 44 20.99 -7.04 -17.53
C ALA A 44 22.18 -6.38 -18.25
N GLY A 45 23.05 -5.74 -17.47
CA GLY A 45 24.24 -5.03 -17.99
C GLY A 45 23.97 -3.63 -18.58
N LEU A 46 22.72 -3.21 -18.70
CA LEU A 46 22.40 -1.84 -19.12
C LEU A 46 22.71 -0.84 -17.99
N ARG A 47 23.58 0.14 -18.30
CA ARG A 47 23.89 1.23 -17.38
C ARG A 47 22.97 2.41 -17.62
N ILE A 48 22.23 2.82 -16.61
CA ILE A 48 21.37 3.99 -16.62
C ILE A 48 21.87 4.96 -15.55
N THR A 49 22.09 6.21 -15.93
CA THR A 49 22.44 7.29 -15.00
C THR A 49 21.35 8.34 -15.00
N ILE A 50 20.88 8.70 -13.83
CA ILE A 50 19.92 9.79 -13.60
C ILE A 50 20.58 10.87 -12.76
N GLU A 51 20.35 12.14 -13.11
CA GLU A 51 20.86 13.29 -12.37
C GLU A 51 19.83 14.41 -12.39
N ASP A 52 19.46 14.92 -11.22
CA ASP A 52 18.61 16.10 -11.07
C ASP A 52 19.49 17.37 -11.01
N LYS A 53 19.35 18.20 -12.03
CA LYS A 53 20.11 19.46 -12.18
C LYS A 53 19.26 20.70 -11.92
N ARG A 54 18.11 20.58 -11.32
CA ARG A 54 17.29 21.74 -10.93
C ARG A 54 17.99 22.49 -9.80
N LEU A 55 17.88 23.82 -9.80
CA LEU A 55 18.51 24.70 -8.82
C LEU A 55 18.15 24.32 -7.38
N GLU A 56 16.87 23.97 -7.16
CA GLU A 56 16.37 23.53 -5.83
C GLU A 56 17.01 22.21 -5.35
N SER A 57 17.55 21.42 -6.28
CA SER A 57 18.22 20.15 -5.98
C SER A 57 19.74 20.33 -5.79
N GLU A 58 20.33 21.44 -6.18
CA GLU A 58 21.78 21.67 -6.04
C GLU A 58 22.25 21.74 -4.57
N GLU A 59 21.35 22.11 -3.65
CA GLU A 59 21.61 22.11 -2.22
C GLU A 59 21.60 20.71 -1.59
N LYS A 60 21.05 19.71 -2.30
CA LYS A 60 21.00 18.31 -1.84
C LYS A 60 22.35 17.61 -2.06
N PRO A 61 22.71 16.62 -1.21
CA PRO A 61 23.88 15.78 -1.43
C PRO A 61 23.84 15.10 -2.82
N GLU A 62 25.00 14.89 -3.45
CA GLU A 62 25.08 14.24 -4.77
C GLU A 62 24.40 12.86 -4.77
N SER A 63 24.50 12.12 -3.67
CA SER A 63 23.83 10.81 -3.50
C SER A 63 22.30 10.86 -3.53
N GLU A 64 21.69 12.01 -3.30
CA GLU A 64 20.22 12.19 -3.32
C GLU A 64 19.71 12.74 -4.66
N ARG A 65 20.59 13.21 -5.54
CA ARG A 65 20.23 13.80 -6.83
C ARG A 65 20.87 13.13 -8.04
N ARG A 66 21.78 12.17 -7.83
CA ARG A 66 22.45 11.44 -8.89
C ARG A 66 22.66 9.98 -8.51
N ASP A 67 22.30 9.09 -9.43
CA ASP A 67 22.59 7.65 -9.30
C ASP A 67 22.98 7.05 -10.64
N SER A 68 23.81 6.01 -10.63
CA SER A 68 24.24 5.26 -11.82
C SER A 68 24.05 3.77 -11.57
N MET A 69 22.97 3.24 -12.12
CA MET A 69 22.49 1.88 -11.92
C MET A 69 22.95 0.96 -13.04
N CYS A 70 23.50 -0.21 -12.70
CA CYS A 70 23.87 -1.27 -13.65
C CYS A 70 23.86 -2.62 -12.92
N TYR A 71 23.00 -3.54 -13.35
CA TYR A 71 22.77 -4.82 -12.69
C TYR A 71 23.05 -5.97 -13.66
N GLU A 72 24.19 -6.64 -13.47
CA GLU A 72 24.62 -7.77 -14.31
C GLU A 72 23.74 -9.02 -14.11
N GLY A 73 23.20 -9.19 -12.91
CA GLY A 73 22.32 -10.33 -12.56
C GLY A 73 20.89 -10.21 -13.06
N GLY A 74 20.51 -9.05 -13.63
CA GLY A 74 19.18 -8.84 -14.18
C GLY A 74 18.06 -9.04 -13.13
N ILE A 75 16.99 -9.74 -13.51
CA ILE A 75 15.85 -9.96 -12.60
C ILE A 75 16.17 -10.83 -11.38
N ARG A 76 17.26 -11.62 -11.40
CA ARG A 76 17.73 -12.33 -10.19
C ARG A 76 18.21 -11.35 -9.13
N GLU A 77 18.99 -10.38 -9.57
CA GLU A 77 19.51 -9.33 -8.71
C GLU A 77 18.38 -8.42 -8.23
N PHE A 78 17.34 -8.22 -9.06
CA PHE A 78 16.14 -7.51 -8.68
C PHE A 78 15.41 -8.18 -7.50
N VAL A 79 15.17 -9.50 -7.56
CA VAL A 79 14.58 -10.25 -6.44
C VAL A 79 15.46 -10.17 -5.19
N THR A 80 16.78 -10.27 -5.34
CA THR A 80 17.72 -10.10 -4.21
C THR A 80 17.61 -8.70 -3.60
N TRP A 81 17.49 -7.68 -4.44
CA TRP A 81 17.31 -6.30 -4.01
C TRP A 81 15.99 -6.09 -3.26
N LEU A 82 14.87 -6.64 -3.78
CA LEU A 82 13.56 -6.59 -3.13
C LEU A 82 13.55 -7.29 -1.76
N ASN A 83 14.36 -8.33 -1.61
CA ASN A 83 14.46 -9.10 -0.36
C ASN A 83 15.61 -8.65 0.55
N LYS A 84 16.35 -7.58 0.21
CA LYS A 84 17.51 -7.11 0.99
C LYS A 84 17.19 -6.87 2.47
N LYS A 85 15.98 -6.43 2.77
CA LYS A 85 15.51 -6.13 4.13
C LYS A 85 14.64 -7.24 4.73
N LYS A 86 14.44 -8.35 4.02
CA LYS A 86 13.68 -9.53 4.43
C LYS A 86 14.62 -10.67 4.83
N GLU A 87 14.08 -11.74 5.39
CA GLU A 87 14.81 -12.96 5.74
C GLU A 87 14.50 -14.07 4.72
N PRO A 88 15.38 -14.31 3.74
CA PRO A 88 15.13 -15.35 2.76
C PRO A 88 15.16 -16.73 3.41
N LEU A 89 14.20 -17.58 3.08
CA LEU A 89 14.17 -19.00 3.51
C LEU A 89 15.21 -19.87 2.79
N HIS A 90 15.76 -19.38 1.71
CA HIS A 90 16.81 -20.04 0.93
C HIS A 90 17.71 -19.01 0.25
N ASN A 91 19.01 -19.30 0.16
CA ASN A 91 20.00 -18.34 -0.32
C ASN A 91 19.92 -18.06 -1.83
N ASN A 92 19.57 -19.08 -2.62
CA ASN A 92 19.57 -18.97 -4.08
C ASN A 92 18.22 -18.48 -4.60
N VAL A 93 18.24 -17.43 -5.41
CA VAL A 93 17.07 -17.02 -6.20
C VAL A 93 16.79 -18.08 -7.27
N ILE A 94 15.58 -18.60 -7.30
CA ILE A 94 15.11 -19.57 -8.31
C ILE A 94 14.86 -18.79 -9.60
N TYR A 95 15.59 -19.16 -10.66
CA TYR A 95 15.47 -18.51 -11.96
C TYR A 95 15.04 -19.50 -13.03
N MET A 96 14.10 -19.06 -13.86
CA MET A 96 13.56 -19.86 -14.95
C MET A 96 13.41 -18.97 -16.17
N SER A 97 13.74 -19.50 -17.36
CA SER A 97 13.53 -18.78 -18.62
C SER A 97 13.23 -19.75 -19.75
N GLY A 98 12.59 -19.24 -20.78
CA GLY A 98 12.31 -20.01 -21.99
C GLY A 98 11.70 -19.14 -23.07
N MET A 99 11.60 -19.70 -24.28
CA MET A 99 11.01 -19.03 -25.42
C MET A 99 10.12 -19.99 -26.23
N LYS A 100 9.14 -19.41 -26.91
CA LYS A 100 8.27 -20.11 -27.83
C LYS A 100 7.92 -19.17 -28.99
N GLY A 101 8.39 -19.53 -30.19
CA GLY A 101 8.34 -18.59 -31.33
C GLY A 101 9.15 -17.34 -31.00
N ASP A 102 8.55 -16.17 -31.21
CA ASP A 102 9.18 -14.86 -30.96
C ASP A 102 8.91 -14.35 -29.53
N SER A 103 8.23 -15.11 -28.70
CA SER A 103 7.94 -14.74 -27.32
C SER A 103 8.95 -15.35 -26.37
N PHE A 104 9.50 -14.52 -25.47
CA PHE A 104 10.42 -14.89 -24.42
C PHE A 104 9.82 -14.59 -23.06
N ALA A 105 10.06 -15.46 -22.09
CA ALA A 105 9.69 -15.21 -20.71
C ALA A 105 10.83 -15.62 -19.77
N GLU A 106 11.03 -14.83 -18.76
CA GLU A 106 11.93 -15.11 -17.65
C GLU A 106 11.27 -14.76 -16.31
N LEU A 107 11.57 -15.56 -15.31
CA LEU A 107 11.04 -15.44 -13.97
C LEU A 107 12.16 -15.64 -12.96
N ALA A 108 12.14 -14.83 -11.91
CA ALA A 108 12.99 -15.01 -10.75
C ALA A 108 12.12 -14.96 -9.49
N LEU A 109 12.35 -15.87 -8.54
CA LEU A 109 11.57 -15.92 -7.32
C LEU A 109 12.40 -16.38 -6.12
N GLN A 110 11.98 -15.94 -4.93
CA GLN A 110 12.56 -16.34 -3.65
C GLN A 110 11.49 -16.23 -2.57
N TYR A 111 11.54 -17.15 -1.60
CA TYR A 111 10.65 -17.11 -0.43
C TYR A 111 11.35 -16.46 0.75
N ASP A 112 10.61 -15.67 1.52
CA ASP A 112 11.02 -15.08 2.79
C ASP A 112 10.16 -15.61 3.96
N ASP A 113 10.50 -15.24 5.17
CA ASP A 113 9.79 -15.65 6.39
C ASP A 113 8.48 -14.87 6.61
N GLY A 114 8.26 -13.79 5.87
CA GLY A 114 7.06 -12.95 5.93
C GLY A 114 5.78 -13.64 5.44
N TYR A 115 4.68 -12.92 5.48
CA TYR A 115 3.35 -13.44 5.11
C TYR A 115 2.80 -12.84 3.81
N GLN A 116 3.48 -11.83 3.26
CA GLN A 116 2.99 -11.07 2.11
C GLN A 116 3.47 -11.67 0.79
N GLU A 117 2.61 -11.63 -0.21
CA GLU A 117 2.94 -11.90 -1.61
C GLU A 117 3.44 -10.59 -2.25
N ASN A 118 4.55 -10.65 -2.96
CA ASN A 118 5.09 -9.54 -3.75
C ASN A 118 5.45 -10.03 -5.15
N ILE A 119 4.54 -9.86 -6.11
CA ILE A 119 4.74 -10.23 -7.51
C ILE A 119 4.80 -8.97 -8.36
N LEU A 120 5.94 -8.74 -9.00
CA LEU A 120 6.12 -7.70 -10.00
C LEU A 120 6.11 -8.33 -11.39
N SER A 121 5.19 -7.90 -12.25
CA SER A 121 5.06 -8.43 -13.59
C SER A 121 5.25 -7.35 -14.66
N PHE A 122 6.00 -7.70 -15.72
CA PHE A 122 6.38 -6.78 -16.78
C PHE A 122 6.13 -7.42 -18.15
N ALA A 123 5.64 -6.61 -19.10
CA ALA A 123 5.49 -6.99 -20.50
C ALA A 123 6.19 -5.94 -21.39
N ASN A 124 7.22 -6.36 -22.15
CA ASN A 124 8.10 -5.45 -22.91
C ASN A 124 8.61 -4.29 -22.04
N ASN A 125 9.08 -4.60 -20.84
CA ASN A 125 9.57 -3.69 -19.80
C ASN A 125 8.49 -2.76 -19.21
N VAL A 126 7.24 -2.84 -19.64
CA VAL A 126 6.13 -2.06 -19.05
C VAL A 126 5.62 -2.82 -17.82
N HIS A 127 5.60 -2.16 -16.68
CA HIS A 127 5.01 -2.70 -15.45
C HIS A 127 3.50 -2.91 -15.63
N THR A 128 3.02 -4.09 -15.24
CA THR A 128 1.61 -4.47 -15.32
C THR A 128 1.04 -4.66 -13.91
N PRO A 129 0.67 -3.59 -13.21
CA PRO A 129 0.24 -3.66 -11.81
C PRO A 129 -1.05 -4.47 -11.59
N GLU A 130 -1.90 -4.59 -12.60
CA GLU A 130 -3.08 -5.46 -12.59
C GLU A 130 -2.78 -6.89 -13.09
N GLY A 131 -1.49 -7.21 -13.29
CA GLY A 131 -1.05 -8.52 -13.76
C GLY A 131 -1.42 -8.80 -15.21
N GLY A 132 -2.00 -9.97 -15.46
CA GLY A 132 -2.43 -10.42 -16.78
C GLY A 132 -2.18 -11.92 -17.01
N MET A 133 -2.18 -12.32 -18.27
CA MET A 133 -2.09 -13.74 -18.64
C MET A 133 -0.76 -14.39 -18.25
N HIS A 134 0.36 -13.65 -18.22
CA HIS A 134 1.66 -14.14 -17.76
C HIS A 134 1.65 -14.47 -16.26
N GLU A 135 1.08 -13.60 -15.44
CA GLU A 135 0.94 -13.82 -14.00
C GLU A 135 -0.07 -14.94 -13.70
N THR A 136 -1.17 -14.99 -14.42
CA THR A 136 -2.15 -16.10 -14.32
C THR A 136 -1.51 -17.45 -14.64
N GLY A 137 -0.66 -17.52 -15.67
CA GLY A 137 0.09 -18.72 -16.01
C GLY A 137 1.05 -19.15 -14.91
N PHE A 138 1.79 -18.20 -14.36
CA PHE A 138 2.70 -18.42 -13.23
C PHE A 138 1.98 -18.95 -11.98
N LYS A 139 0.92 -18.25 -11.52
CA LYS A 139 0.17 -18.62 -10.32
C LYS A 139 -0.45 -20.03 -10.43
N ALA A 140 -0.98 -20.38 -11.60
CA ALA A 140 -1.55 -21.70 -11.85
C ALA A 140 -0.46 -22.80 -11.83
N ALA A 141 0.65 -22.59 -12.52
CA ALA A 141 1.74 -23.55 -12.61
C ALA A 141 2.43 -23.74 -11.25
N LEU A 142 2.72 -22.65 -10.52
CA LEU A 142 3.32 -22.71 -9.19
C LEU A 142 2.51 -23.63 -8.25
N THR A 143 1.21 -23.39 -8.16
CA THR A 143 0.30 -24.17 -7.31
C THR A 143 0.28 -25.64 -7.71
N ARG A 144 0.21 -25.92 -9.01
CA ARG A 144 0.19 -27.29 -9.54
C ARG A 144 1.50 -28.03 -9.26
N VAL A 145 2.64 -27.38 -9.50
CA VAL A 145 3.97 -28.00 -9.33
C VAL A 145 4.25 -28.29 -7.85
N LEU A 146 3.99 -27.35 -6.96
CA LEU A 146 4.18 -27.55 -5.53
C LEU A 146 3.32 -28.68 -4.98
N ASN A 147 2.05 -28.75 -5.36
CA ASN A 147 1.18 -29.86 -4.95
C ASN A 147 1.66 -31.20 -5.54
N ALA A 148 2.02 -31.24 -6.83
CA ALA A 148 2.50 -32.45 -7.48
C ALA A 148 3.78 -33.00 -6.84
N TYR A 149 4.76 -32.11 -6.60
CA TYR A 149 6.00 -32.47 -5.92
C TYR A 149 5.75 -32.93 -4.47
N GLY A 150 4.90 -32.19 -3.73
CA GLY A 150 4.57 -32.51 -2.34
C GLY A 150 3.88 -33.86 -2.19
N ILE A 151 2.95 -34.21 -3.07
CA ILE A 151 2.26 -35.50 -3.09
C ILE A 151 3.23 -36.62 -3.50
N LYS A 152 4.03 -36.42 -4.57
CA LYS A 152 5.03 -37.40 -5.06
C LYS A 152 6.01 -37.80 -3.96
N ASN A 153 6.43 -36.85 -3.13
CA ASN A 153 7.42 -37.06 -2.06
C ASN A 153 6.79 -37.32 -0.68
N GLY A 154 5.47 -37.51 -0.59
CA GLY A 154 4.76 -37.81 0.66
C GLY A 154 4.76 -36.69 1.70
N ILE A 155 5.06 -35.45 1.29
CA ILE A 155 5.03 -34.25 2.13
C ILE A 155 3.61 -33.76 2.30
N ILE A 156 2.81 -33.77 1.22
CA ILE A 156 1.40 -33.39 1.19
C ILE A 156 0.58 -34.66 0.95
N LYS A 157 -0.50 -34.86 1.72
CA LYS A 157 -1.47 -35.91 1.47
C LYS A 157 -2.41 -35.50 0.34
N GLU A 158 -2.90 -36.45 -0.42
CA GLU A 158 -3.74 -36.19 -1.60
C GLU A 158 -5.02 -35.41 -1.26
N GLY A 159 -5.54 -35.55 -0.03
CA GLY A 159 -6.69 -34.81 0.48
C GLY A 159 -6.39 -33.43 1.05
N ASP A 160 -5.10 -33.11 1.30
CA ASP A 160 -4.67 -31.89 2.01
C ASP A 160 -3.92 -30.92 1.08
N LYS A 161 -4.34 -30.82 -0.20
CA LYS A 161 -3.74 -29.93 -1.19
C LYS A 161 -3.73 -28.48 -0.71
N VAL A 162 -2.59 -27.80 -0.91
CA VAL A 162 -2.45 -26.37 -0.63
C VAL A 162 -3.07 -25.55 -1.75
N SER A 163 -3.68 -24.42 -1.41
CA SER A 163 -4.26 -23.48 -2.37
C SER A 163 -3.19 -22.60 -3.02
N GLY A 164 -3.57 -21.85 -4.05
CA GLY A 164 -2.66 -20.90 -4.68
C GLY A 164 -2.19 -19.81 -3.72
N GLU A 165 -3.07 -19.32 -2.86
CA GLU A 165 -2.77 -18.34 -1.81
C GLU A 165 -1.72 -18.88 -0.82
N ASP A 166 -1.89 -20.12 -0.35
CA ASP A 166 -0.96 -20.78 0.55
C ASP A 166 0.43 -20.93 -0.09
N CYS A 167 0.48 -21.20 -1.41
CA CYS A 167 1.74 -21.33 -2.16
C CYS A 167 2.48 -20.00 -2.36
N ARG A 168 1.81 -18.87 -2.20
CA ARG A 168 2.38 -17.54 -2.43
C ARG A 168 2.68 -16.76 -1.15
N GLU A 169 2.37 -17.31 0.03
CA GLU A 169 2.72 -16.69 1.30
C GLU A 169 4.25 -16.52 1.42
N GLY A 170 4.71 -15.29 1.60
CA GLY A 170 6.13 -14.92 1.68
C GLY A 170 6.89 -15.06 0.36
N LEU A 171 6.20 -15.03 -0.78
CA LEU A 171 6.81 -15.11 -2.10
C LEU A 171 7.14 -13.72 -2.63
N THR A 172 8.40 -13.52 -3.01
CA THR A 172 8.83 -12.41 -3.89
C THR A 172 9.15 -12.98 -5.27
N CYS A 173 8.50 -12.45 -6.31
CA CYS A 173 8.66 -12.91 -7.69
C CYS A 173 8.70 -11.73 -8.67
N VAL A 174 9.61 -11.80 -9.64
CA VAL A 174 9.64 -10.89 -10.80
C VAL A 174 9.40 -11.72 -12.05
N ILE A 175 8.44 -11.30 -12.87
CA ILE A 175 8.05 -11.94 -14.13
C ILE A 175 8.28 -10.93 -15.26
N SER A 176 9.13 -11.25 -16.21
CA SER A 176 9.40 -10.42 -17.38
C SER A 176 9.09 -11.20 -18.64
N VAL A 177 8.19 -10.68 -19.48
CA VAL A 177 7.87 -11.27 -20.77
C VAL A 177 8.15 -10.29 -21.90
N LYS A 178 8.72 -10.82 -23.00
CA LYS A 178 9.01 -10.05 -24.23
C LYS A 178 8.27 -10.70 -25.39
N LEU A 179 7.46 -9.92 -26.10
CA LEU A 179 6.63 -10.39 -27.20
C LEU A 179 6.50 -9.30 -28.27
N THR A 180 6.39 -9.75 -29.54
CA THR A 180 6.32 -8.86 -30.70
C THR A 180 5.06 -8.01 -30.69
N ASN A 181 3.90 -8.58 -30.31
CA ASN A 181 2.60 -7.91 -30.34
C ASN A 181 1.95 -7.97 -28.95
N ALA A 182 2.35 -7.09 -28.03
CA ALA A 182 1.74 -6.98 -26.72
C ALA A 182 0.33 -6.38 -26.82
N GLN A 183 -0.67 -7.09 -26.30
CA GLN A 183 -2.06 -6.65 -26.22
C GLN A 183 -2.37 -6.36 -24.76
N PHE A 184 -2.64 -5.10 -24.45
CA PHE A 184 -2.99 -4.67 -23.11
C PHE A 184 -4.48 -4.38 -23.00
N GLU A 185 -5.04 -4.61 -21.82
CA GLU A 185 -6.37 -4.13 -21.48
C GLU A 185 -6.26 -2.65 -21.08
N GLY A 186 -6.77 -1.76 -21.92
CA GLY A 186 -6.77 -0.31 -21.70
C GLY A 186 -5.49 0.44 -22.08
N GLN A 187 -5.60 1.76 -22.09
CA GLN A 187 -4.52 2.68 -22.51
C GLN A 187 -3.37 2.75 -21.49
N THR A 188 -3.64 2.52 -20.23
CA THR A 188 -2.65 2.54 -19.14
C THR A 188 -1.68 1.37 -19.19
N LYS A 189 -1.96 0.35 -20.02
CA LYS A 189 -1.17 -0.89 -20.16
C LYS A 189 -1.00 -1.66 -18.83
N ALA A 190 -1.93 -1.50 -17.91
CA ALA A 190 -1.87 -2.06 -16.57
C ALA A 190 -2.01 -3.59 -16.54
N LYS A 191 -2.63 -4.19 -17.58
CA LYS A 191 -2.89 -5.62 -17.64
C LYS A 191 -2.62 -6.21 -19.02
N LEU A 192 -1.87 -7.33 -19.06
CA LEU A 192 -1.54 -8.03 -20.31
C LEU A 192 -2.62 -9.06 -20.67
N GLY A 193 -3.18 -8.95 -21.89
CA GLY A 193 -4.26 -9.80 -22.39
C GLY A 193 -3.85 -11.02 -23.22
N ASN A 194 -2.60 -11.11 -23.67
CA ASN A 194 -2.11 -12.17 -24.57
C ASN A 194 -2.24 -13.58 -23.99
N SER A 195 -3.19 -14.38 -24.48
CA SER A 195 -3.47 -15.72 -23.94
C SER A 195 -2.34 -16.74 -24.21
N GLU A 196 -1.56 -16.58 -25.28
CA GLU A 196 -0.43 -17.45 -25.63
C GLU A 196 0.70 -17.37 -24.57
N ILE A 197 0.87 -16.22 -23.94
CA ILE A 197 1.87 -16.01 -22.89
C ILE A 197 1.55 -16.82 -21.64
N ARG A 198 0.27 -17.02 -21.31
CA ARG A 198 -0.13 -17.90 -20.22
C ARG A 198 0.43 -19.30 -20.40
N THR A 199 0.31 -19.86 -21.60
CA THR A 199 0.80 -21.23 -21.91
C THR A 199 2.33 -21.29 -21.88
N LEU A 200 3.01 -20.26 -22.37
CA LEU A 200 4.48 -20.19 -22.35
C LEU A 200 4.99 -20.18 -20.90
N VAL A 201 4.49 -19.26 -20.07
CA VAL A 201 4.91 -19.13 -18.68
C VAL A 201 4.55 -20.39 -17.88
N ASP A 202 3.35 -20.92 -18.06
CA ASP A 202 2.90 -22.17 -17.42
C ASP A 202 3.86 -23.33 -17.74
N GLY A 203 4.25 -23.50 -19.00
CA GLY A 203 5.21 -24.55 -19.42
C GLY A 203 6.59 -24.37 -18.80
N ILE A 204 7.15 -23.15 -18.87
CA ILE A 204 8.47 -22.86 -18.30
C ILE A 204 8.49 -23.16 -16.79
N VAL A 205 7.48 -22.67 -16.06
CA VAL A 205 7.40 -22.88 -14.61
C VAL A 205 7.21 -24.37 -14.28
N SER A 206 6.35 -25.09 -15.03
CA SER A 206 6.11 -26.50 -14.78
C SER A 206 7.40 -27.34 -14.92
N ASP A 207 8.16 -27.11 -15.96
CA ASP A 207 9.36 -27.90 -16.24
C ASP A 207 10.52 -27.49 -15.34
N ARG A 208 10.82 -26.19 -15.28
CA ARG A 208 12.01 -25.70 -14.58
C ARG A 208 11.87 -25.70 -13.07
N LEU A 209 10.69 -25.36 -12.55
CA LEU A 209 10.48 -25.40 -11.10
C LEU A 209 10.48 -26.85 -10.58
N MET A 210 9.85 -27.80 -11.30
CA MET A 210 9.88 -29.20 -10.92
C MET A 210 11.33 -29.73 -10.87
N GLN A 211 12.12 -29.43 -11.90
CA GLN A 211 13.55 -29.79 -11.95
C GLN A 211 14.28 -29.19 -10.75
N PHE A 212 14.08 -27.88 -10.47
CA PHE A 212 14.75 -27.22 -9.35
C PHE A 212 14.41 -27.87 -8.00
N LEU A 213 13.14 -28.20 -7.76
CA LEU A 213 12.69 -28.83 -6.54
C LEU A 213 13.29 -30.23 -6.36
N GLU A 214 13.43 -31.00 -7.44
CA GLU A 214 14.07 -32.32 -7.41
C GLU A 214 15.58 -32.21 -7.14
N GLU A 215 16.26 -31.21 -7.69
CA GLU A 215 17.69 -30.94 -7.46
C GLU A 215 17.97 -30.36 -6.06
N ASN A 216 16.98 -29.70 -5.43
CA ASN A 216 17.11 -28.99 -4.15
C ASN A 216 16.06 -29.43 -3.11
N PRO A 217 16.08 -30.71 -2.65
CA PRO A 217 15.01 -31.27 -1.81
C PRO A 217 14.86 -30.57 -0.46
N VAL A 218 15.93 -29.99 0.09
CA VAL A 218 15.89 -29.24 1.36
C VAL A 218 15.11 -27.94 1.16
N VAL A 219 15.41 -27.19 0.11
CA VAL A 219 14.69 -25.95 -0.22
C VAL A 219 13.23 -26.26 -0.56
N ALA A 220 12.98 -27.30 -1.34
CA ALA A 220 11.62 -27.75 -1.68
C ALA A 220 10.81 -28.05 -0.42
N ARG A 221 11.39 -28.76 0.56
CA ARG A 221 10.73 -29.04 1.83
C ARG A 221 10.42 -27.76 2.61
N THR A 222 11.37 -26.84 2.71
CA THR A 222 11.16 -25.55 3.40
C THR A 222 10.00 -24.76 2.78
N ILE A 223 9.93 -24.67 1.45
CA ILE A 223 8.84 -24.01 0.74
C ILE A 223 7.49 -24.68 1.02
N LEU A 224 7.44 -26.02 0.96
CA LEU A 224 6.22 -26.78 1.20
C LEU A 224 5.77 -26.72 2.66
N ASP A 225 6.69 -26.78 3.63
CA ASP A 225 6.36 -26.63 5.05
C ASP A 225 5.75 -25.26 5.36
N LYS A 226 6.25 -24.19 4.68
CA LYS A 226 5.65 -22.87 4.76
C LYS A 226 4.24 -22.85 4.16
N ALA A 227 4.05 -23.36 2.94
CA ALA A 227 2.74 -23.42 2.29
C ALA A 227 1.71 -24.25 3.10
N MET A 228 2.12 -25.38 3.68
CA MET A 228 1.24 -26.17 4.57
C MET A 228 0.90 -25.43 5.86
N THR A 229 1.82 -24.63 6.38
CA THR A 229 1.55 -23.82 7.58
C THR A 229 0.57 -22.68 7.25
N ALA A 230 0.72 -22.04 6.08
CA ALA A 230 -0.23 -21.08 5.56
C ALA A 230 -1.63 -21.70 5.37
N ASN A 231 -1.70 -22.89 4.78
CA ASN A 231 -2.97 -23.63 4.60
C ASN A 231 -3.69 -23.87 5.94
N ARG A 232 -2.98 -24.34 6.98
CA ARG A 232 -3.56 -24.56 8.30
C ARG A 232 -4.08 -23.26 8.91
N ALA A 233 -3.34 -22.17 8.77
CA ALA A 233 -3.75 -20.86 9.27
C ALA A 233 -5.00 -20.36 8.52
N ARG A 234 -5.03 -20.47 7.19
CA ARG A 234 -6.18 -20.09 6.35
C ARG A 234 -7.43 -20.89 6.69
N GLU A 235 -7.30 -22.23 6.88
CA GLU A 235 -8.42 -23.07 7.30
C GLU A 235 -8.94 -22.68 8.69
N ALA A 236 -8.04 -22.31 9.63
CA ALA A 236 -8.45 -21.81 10.94
C ALA A 236 -9.20 -20.47 10.81
N ALA A 237 -8.70 -19.55 9.96
CA ALA A 237 -9.35 -18.28 9.67
C ALA A 237 -10.74 -18.49 9.05
N ARG A 238 -10.88 -19.41 8.09
CA ARG A 238 -12.17 -19.76 7.46
C ARG A 238 -13.18 -20.26 8.49
N LYS A 239 -12.77 -21.16 9.37
CA LYS A 239 -13.63 -21.67 10.44
C LYS A 239 -14.06 -20.57 11.42
N ALA A 240 -13.16 -19.68 11.77
CA ALA A 240 -13.48 -18.53 12.63
C ALA A 240 -14.50 -17.60 11.95
N ARG A 241 -14.31 -17.27 10.65
CA ARG A 241 -15.25 -16.49 9.85
C ARG A 241 -16.62 -17.11 9.76
N GLU A 242 -16.69 -18.42 9.48
CA GLU A 242 -17.97 -19.16 9.42
C GLU A 242 -18.70 -19.16 10.77
N SER A 243 -17.98 -19.29 11.87
CA SER A 243 -18.55 -19.21 13.23
C SER A 243 -19.18 -17.83 13.49
N ILE A 244 -18.49 -16.76 13.09
CA ILE A 244 -19.00 -15.38 13.23
C ILE A 244 -20.22 -15.18 12.34
N ARG A 245 -20.15 -15.61 11.06
CA ARG A 245 -21.27 -15.50 10.12
C ARG A 245 -22.51 -16.28 10.58
N ARG A 246 -22.34 -17.44 11.20
CA ARG A 246 -23.47 -18.20 11.78
C ARG A 246 -24.07 -17.47 12.97
N LYS A 247 -23.27 -16.84 13.82
CA LYS A 247 -23.76 -16.03 14.94
C LYS A 247 -24.53 -14.80 14.45
N SER A 248 -24.05 -14.13 13.38
CA SER A 248 -24.72 -12.98 12.78
C SER A 248 -25.97 -13.35 11.97
N ALA A 249 -26.02 -14.54 11.34
CA ALA A 249 -27.19 -15.02 10.61
C ALA A 249 -28.38 -15.38 11.50
N LEU A 250 -28.11 -15.74 12.76
CA LEU A 250 -29.15 -16.00 13.79
C LEU A 250 -29.72 -14.73 14.41
N GLY A 251 -29.08 -13.54 14.21
CA GLY A 251 -29.48 -12.28 14.83
C GLY A 251 -29.69 -11.09 13.86
N GLY A 252 -29.77 -11.33 12.55
CA GLY A 252 -29.65 -10.26 11.54
C GLY A 252 -28.19 -9.83 11.41
N ALA A 253 -27.77 -9.28 10.26
CA ALA A 253 -26.41 -8.74 10.10
C ALA A 253 -26.21 -7.60 11.10
N ALA A 254 -25.80 -7.92 12.33
CA ALA A 254 -25.60 -6.92 13.37
C ALA A 254 -24.38 -6.07 12.96
N MET A 255 -24.66 -4.83 12.60
CA MET A 255 -23.64 -3.80 12.46
C MET A 255 -22.83 -3.70 13.76
N PRO A 256 -21.55 -3.30 13.70
CA PRO A 256 -20.77 -3.14 14.90
C PRO A 256 -21.49 -2.25 15.91
N ASP A 257 -21.60 -2.68 17.16
CA ASP A 257 -22.33 -1.98 18.22
C ASP A 257 -21.92 -0.50 18.36
N LYS A 258 -20.67 -0.22 18.06
CA LYS A 258 -20.08 1.12 18.12
C LYS A 258 -20.26 1.95 16.85
N LEU A 259 -20.65 1.35 15.73
CA LEU A 259 -20.89 2.11 14.50
C LEU A 259 -22.16 2.98 14.67
N ARG A 260 -21.98 4.26 14.45
CA ARG A 260 -23.08 5.22 14.30
C ARG A 260 -23.25 5.49 12.82
N ASP A 261 -24.09 4.71 12.17
CA ASP A 261 -24.29 4.75 10.72
C ASP A 261 -24.99 6.05 10.27
N CYS A 262 -24.91 6.34 8.97
CA CYS A 262 -25.64 7.43 8.33
C CYS A 262 -26.95 6.94 7.71
N ASN A 263 -27.79 7.89 7.29
CA ASN A 263 -29.11 7.59 6.73
C ASN A 263 -29.06 7.35 5.22
N GLU A 264 -28.04 7.88 4.54
CA GLU A 264 -27.84 7.70 3.08
C GLU A 264 -27.30 6.30 2.78
N ASN A 265 -27.80 5.70 1.70
CA ASN A 265 -27.40 4.36 1.25
C ASN A 265 -26.53 4.38 -0.01
N ASN A 266 -26.43 5.52 -0.71
CA ASN A 266 -25.57 5.65 -1.86
C ASN A 266 -24.10 5.82 -1.41
N PRO A 267 -23.21 4.85 -1.67
CA PRO A 267 -21.81 4.91 -1.22
C PRO A 267 -21.04 6.16 -1.68
N GLU A 268 -21.39 6.69 -2.86
CA GLU A 268 -20.73 7.89 -3.43
C GLU A 268 -20.98 9.15 -2.60
N LEU A 269 -22.10 9.18 -1.89
CA LEU A 269 -22.51 10.33 -1.07
C LEU A 269 -22.18 10.15 0.41
N THR A 270 -21.65 8.98 0.82
CA THR A 270 -21.44 8.64 2.22
C THR A 270 -19.98 8.68 2.64
N GLU A 271 -19.76 9.01 3.92
CA GLU A 271 -18.45 9.15 4.53
C GLU A 271 -18.39 8.34 5.83
N LEU A 272 -17.34 7.55 6.01
CA LEU A 272 -17.05 6.86 7.26
C LEU A 272 -15.87 7.52 7.96
N TYR A 273 -16.09 8.09 9.13
CA TYR A 273 -15.02 8.54 10.02
C TYR A 273 -14.60 7.43 10.96
N ILE A 274 -13.36 7.01 10.86
CA ILE A 274 -12.72 6.11 11.81
C ILE A 274 -11.99 6.98 12.82
N VAL A 275 -12.53 7.02 14.06
CA VAL A 275 -12.16 8.01 15.08
C VAL A 275 -11.36 7.34 16.19
N GLU A 276 -10.29 7.98 16.64
CA GLU A 276 -9.52 7.54 17.79
C GLU A 276 -10.27 7.78 19.10
N GLY A 277 -10.58 6.67 19.78
CA GLY A 277 -11.16 6.69 21.12
C GLY A 277 -12.65 7.00 21.21
N ASP A 278 -13.23 6.63 22.34
CA ASP A 278 -14.67 6.82 22.60
C ASP A 278 -15.02 8.28 22.89
N SER A 279 -14.10 9.08 23.45
CA SER A 279 -14.34 10.50 23.76
C SER A 279 -14.52 11.31 22.46
N ALA A 280 -13.54 11.27 21.56
CA ALA A 280 -13.63 11.93 20.27
C ALA A 280 -14.78 11.37 19.41
N GLY A 281 -15.00 10.03 19.48
CA GLY A 281 -16.15 9.38 18.85
C GLY A 281 -17.51 9.88 19.34
N GLY A 282 -17.63 10.22 20.63
CA GLY A 282 -18.81 10.82 21.22
C GLY A 282 -19.07 12.22 20.69
N SER A 283 -18.06 13.10 20.70
CA SER A 283 -18.14 14.45 20.14
C SER A 283 -18.44 14.42 18.64
N ALA A 284 -17.77 13.54 17.87
CA ALA A 284 -18.04 13.37 16.45
C ALA A 284 -19.46 12.90 16.15
N THR A 285 -19.99 11.96 16.95
CA THR A 285 -21.36 11.47 16.80
C THR A 285 -22.40 12.58 17.02
N GLN A 286 -22.15 13.47 17.97
CA GLN A 286 -23.05 14.59 18.26
C GLN A 286 -22.92 15.74 17.25
N GLY A 287 -21.69 15.97 16.74
CA GLY A 287 -21.38 17.05 15.79
C GLY A 287 -21.67 16.73 14.33
N ARG A 288 -21.72 15.45 13.94
CA ARG A 288 -21.82 15.01 12.53
C ARG A 288 -23.13 15.40 11.86
N ASP A 289 -23.11 15.45 10.54
CA ASP A 289 -24.32 15.37 9.73
C ASP A 289 -24.73 13.89 9.55
N SER A 290 -25.74 13.46 10.29
CA SER A 290 -26.21 12.07 10.28
C SER A 290 -26.82 11.63 8.93
N ARG A 291 -27.07 12.54 8.02
CA ARG A 291 -27.59 12.19 6.70
C ARG A 291 -26.59 11.37 5.90
N PHE A 292 -25.30 11.73 5.92
CA PHE A 292 -24.26 11.10 5.09
C PHE A 292 -22.97 10.74 5.82
N GLN A 293 -22.80 11.15 7.09
CA GLN A 293 -21.59 10.84 7.87
C GLN A 293 -21.83 9.74 8.88
N ALA A 294 -21.06 8.64 8.77
CA ALA A 294 -21.01 7.56 9.74
C ALA A 294 -19.77 7.70 10.64
N ILE A 295 -19.87 7.30 11.91
CA ILE A 295 -18.78 7.36 12.89
C ILE A 295 -18.50 5.96 13.44
N LEU A 296 -17.24 5.53 13.37
CA LEU A 296 -16.73 4.30 13.97
C LEU A 296 -15.61 4.63 14.96
N PRO A 297 -15.90 4.69 16.27
CA PRO A 297 -14.83 4.85 17.28
C PRO A 297 -13.99 3.59 17.40
N LEU A 298 -12.66 3.75 17.44
CA LEU A 298 -11.72 2.70 17.76
C LEU A 298 -11.40 2.73 19.27
N TRP A 299 -11.11 1.59 19.86
CA TRP A 299 -10.70 1.49 21.27
C TRP A 299 -9.27 0.98 21.39
N GLY A 300 -8.34 1.91 21.54
CA GLY A 300 -6.91 1.64 21.70
C GLY A 300 -6.24 1.21 20.40
N LYS A 301 -4.95 0.92 20.46
CA LYS A 301 -4.11 0.59 19.31
C LYS A 301 -4.59 -0.68 18.63
N MET A 302 -4.65 -0.65 17.31
CA MET A 302 -5.02 -1.78 16.47
C MET A 302 -3.90 -2.81 16.37
N LEU A 303 -4.23 -3.99 15.88
CA LEU A 303 -3.26 -5.02 15.55
C LEU A 303 -2.36 -4.56 14.41
N ASN A 304 -1.05 -4.69 14.58
CA ASN A 304 -0.12 -4.51 13.49
C ASN A 304 -0.17 -5.73 12.56
N VAL A 305 -0.82 -5.56 11.40
CA VAL A 305 -1.06 -6.65 10.45
C VAL A 305 0.18 -7.07 9.67
N GLU A 306 1.24 -6.28 9.69
CA GLU A 306 2.53 -6.64 9.09
C GLU A 306 3.21 -7.81 9.82
N LYS A 307 2.93 -7.96 11.12
CA LYS A 307 3.54 -8.96 12.00
C LYS A 307 2.73 -10.24 12.19
N VAL A 308 1.58 -10.36 11.52
CA VAL A 308 0.67 -11.47 11.79
C VAL A 308 0.05 -12.00 10.51
N ARG A 309 -0.35 -13.27 10.55
CA ARG A 309 -1.10 -13.91 9.47
C ARG A 309 -2.55 -13.47 9.42
N ALA A 310 -3.18 -13.65 8.28
CA ALA A 310 -4.56 -13.28 8.01
C ALA A 310 -5.58 -13.90 9.00
N ASP A 311 -5.33 -15.13 9.53
CA ASP A 311 -6.19 -15.77 10.52
C ASP A 311 -6.36 -14.94 11.79
N LYS A 312 -5.29 -14.29 12.25
CA LYS A 312 -5.32 -13.38 13.41
C LYS A 312 -6.09 -12.10 13.15
N ILE A 313 -6.14 -11.64 11.91
CA ILE A 313 -6.86 -10.43 11.52
C ILE A 313 -8.37 -10.67 11.60
N TYR A 314 -8.86 -11.78 11.05
CA TYR A 314 -10.27 -12.14 11.11
C TYR A 314 -10.79 -12.36 12.55
N GLY A 315 -9.94 -12.83 13.45
CA GLY A 315 -10.27 -13.02 14.86
C GLY A 315 -10.06 -11.78 15.74
N ASN A 316 -9.60 -10.66 15.18
CA ASN A 316 -9.25 -9.49 15.99
C ASN A 316 -10.44 -8.58 16.25
N ASP A 317 -10.81 -8.41 17.50
CA ASP A 317 -11.99 -7.64 17.93
C ASP A 317 -11.94 -6.17 17.51
N LYS A 318 -10.75 -5.60 17.27
CA LYS A 318 -10.59 -4.19 16.87
C LYS A 318 -10.66 -3.98 15.36
N LEU A 319 -10.24 -4.97 14.57
CA LEU A 319 -10.28 -4.91 13.10
C LEU A 319 -11.63 -5.33 12.54
N GLN A 320 -12.31 -6.28 13.18
CA GLN A 320 -13.63 -6.74 12.74
C GLN A 320 -14.66 -5.63 12.55
N PRO A 321 -14.82 -4.64 13.47
CA PRO A 321 -15.75 -3.54 13.26
C PRO A 321 -15.45 -2.73 12.00
N VAL A 322 -14.18 -2.53 11.66
CA VAL A 322 -13.77 -1.82 10.44
C VAL A 322 -14.14 -2.63 9.19
N ILE A 323 -13.85 -3.94 9.19
CA ILE A 323 -14.16 -4.85 8.07
C ILE A 323 -15.67 -4.90 7.83
N ILE A 324 -16.47 -5.04 8.90
CA ILE A 324 -17.93 -5.12 8.83
C ILE A 324 -18.53 -3.78 8.38
N ALA A 325 -18.05 -2.66 8.93
CA ALA A 325 -18.52 -1.33 8.57
C ALA A 325 -18.30 -1.04 7.08
N LEU A 326 -17.12 -1.36 6.54
CA LEU A 326 -16.82 -1.17 5.12
C LEU A 326 -17.62 -2.09 4.20
N GLY A 327 -17.93 -3.32 4.63
CA GLY A 327 -18.79 -4.26 3.91
C GLY A 327 -18.17 -4.89 2.66
N ALA A 328 -16.94 -4.54 2.31
CA ALA A 328 -16.28 -4.93 1.06
C ALA A 328 -15.47 -6.23 1.12
N GLY A 329 -15.39 -6.88 2.28
CA GLY A 329 -14.55 -8.08 2.47
C GLY A 329 -13.10 -7.75 2.82
N LEU A 330 -12.20 -8.72 2.67
CA LEU A 330 -10.78 -8.60 3.06
C LEU A 330 -9.90 -9.49 2.17
N GLY A 331 -8.73 -9.01 1.76
CA GLY A 331 -7.76 -9.76 0.95
C GLY A 331 -8.33 -10.17 -0.40
N GLU A 332 -8.28 -11.46 -0.74
CA GLU A 332 -8.81 -11.99 -2.01
C GLU A 332 -10.35 -11.89 -2.11
N ASP A 333 -11.07 -11.83 -0.98
CA ASP A 333 -12.53 -11.64 -0.95
C ASP A 333 -12.94 -10.16 -1.05
N PHE A 334 -11.97 -9.24 -1.15
CA PHE A 334 -12.26 -7.81 -1.20
C PHE A 334 -12.91 -7.44 -2.54
N ASP A 335 -14.10 -6.85 -2.46
CA ASP A 335 -14.87 -6.40 -3.62
C ASP A 335 -15.22 -4.93 -3.46
N ILE A 336 -14.57 -4.07 -4.22
CA ILE A 336 -14.75 -2.62 -4.16
C ILE A 336 -16.19 -2.19 -4.44
N ASN A 337 -16.94 -2.96 -5.25
CA ASN A 337 -18.33 -2.66 -5.59
C ASN A 337 -19.31 -2.87 -4.41
N LYS A 338 -18.86 -3.56 -3.36
CA LYS A 338 -19.63 -3.75 -2.10
C LYS A 338 -19.29 -2.74 -1.03
N LEU A 339 -18.37 -1.81 -1.34
CA LEU A 339 -17.97 -0.77 -0.39
C LEU A 339 -19.17 0.12 -0.04
N ARG A 340 -19.37 0.34 1.26
CA ARG A 340 -20.50 1.12 1.76
C ARG A 340 -20.25 2.63 1.83
N TYR A 341 -19.00 3.07 1.78
CA TYR A 341 -18.60 4.48 1.91
C TYR A 341 -17.46 4.78 0.95
N HIS A 342 -17.66 5.72 0.02
CA HIS A 342 -16.61 6.14 -0.92
C HIS A 342 -15.66 7.20 -0.34
N LYS A 343 -15.85 7.59 0.93
CA LYS A 343 -14.85 8.34 1.69
C LYS A 343 -14.64 7.68 3.05
N VAL A 344 -13.46 7.12 3.25
CA VAL A 344 -13.00 6.55 4.51
C VAL A 344 -11.99 7.51 5.12
N ILE A 345 -12.39 8.20 6.17
CA ILE A 345 -11.64 9.31 6.76
C ILE A 345 -11.04 8.86 8.09
N ILE A 346 -9.72 8.81 8.17
CA ILE A 346 -9.01 8.53 9.41
C ILE A 346 -8.93 9.84 10.20
N MET A 347 -9.55 9.86 11.36
CA MET A 347 -9.59 11.01 12.27
C MET A 347 -8.92 10.63 13.60
N ALA A 348 -7.63 10.91 13.70
CA ALA A 348 -6.77 10.61 14.83
C ALA A 348 -6.18 11.91 15.41
N ASP A 349 -5.82 11.88 16.68
CA ASP A 349 -5.18 12.99 17.37
C ASP A 349 -3.88 13.43 16.69
N ALA A 350 -3.53 14.70 16.84
CA ALA A 350 -2.30 15.26 16.24
C ALA A 350 -1.06 15.00 17.12
N ASP A 351 -1.00 13.85 17.76
CA ASP A 351 0.09 13.41 18.62
C ASP A 351 0.77 12.12 18.08
N VAL A 352 1.73 11.59 18.81
CA VAL A 352 2.48 10.38 18.42
C VAL A 352 1.61 9.14 18.41
N ASP A 353 0.63 9.02 19.30
CA ASP A 353 -0.28 7.87 19.39
C ASP A 353 -1.28 7.88 18.24
N GLY A 354 -1.88 9.04 17.90
CA GLY A 354 -2.75 9.21 16.75
C GLY A 354 -2.03 8.98 15.43
N SER A 355 -0.79 9.43 15.32
CA SER A 355 0.07 9.15 14.16
C SER A 355 0.34 7.64 14.01
N HIS A 356 0.54 6.93 15.13
CA HIS A 356 0.71 5.48 15.13
C HIS A 356 -0.57 4.74 14.73
N ILE A 357 -1.73 5.14 15.26
CA ILE A 357 -3.03 4.55 14.87
C ILE A 357 -3.30 4.75 13.39
N ARG A 358 -3.04 5.95 12.85
CA ARG A 358 -3.13 6.22 11.42
C ARG A 358 -2.23 5.30 10.61
N THR A 359 -0.98 5.11 11.03
CA THR A 359 -0.04 4.22 10.35
C THR A 359 -0.50 2.76 10.38
N LEU A 360 -1.06 2.28 11.51
CA LEU A 360 -1.62 0.93 11.61
C LEU A 360 -2.81 0.72 10.66
N LEU A 361 -3.71 1.70 10.57
CA LEU A 361 -4.84 1.67 9.63
C LEU A 361 -4.36 1.68 8.16
N LEU A 362 -3.39 2.53 7.83
CA LEU A 362 -2.82 2.58 6.48
C LEU A 362 -2.13 1.27 6.12
N THR A 363 -1.39 0.65 7.06
CA THR A 363 -0.80 -0.68 6.88
C THR A 363 -1.88 -1.72 6.58
N PHE A 364 -2.98 -1.69 7.36
CA PHE A 364 -4.11 -2.61 7.17
C PHE A 364 -4.77 -2.42 5.80
N PHE A 365 -5.07 -1.18 5.40
CA PHE A 365 -5.67 -0.90 4.09
C PHE A 365 -4.72 -1.26 2.94
N PHE A 366 -3.45 -0.93 3.05
CA PHE A 366 -2.46 -1.27 2.02
C PHE A 366 -2.30 -2.78 1.83
N ARG A 367 -2.26 -3.55 2.91
CA ARG A 367 -2.04 -5.00 2.86
C ARG A 367 -3.28 -5.81 2.47
N TYR A 368 -4.46 -5.38 2.88
CA TYR A 368 -5.68 -6.20 2.78
C TYR A 368 -6.85 -5.56 2.04
N MET A 369 -6.79 -4.27 1.77
CA MET A 369 -7.84 -3.51 1.09
C MET A 369 -7.23 -2.47 0.13
N ARG A 370 -6.15 -2.83 -0.55
CA ARG A 370 -5.37 -1.93 -1.40
C ARG A 370 -6.20 -1.16 -2.44
N PRO A 371 -7.24 -1.73 -3.08
CA PRO A 371 -8.10 -0.98 -3.99
C PRO A 371 -8.79 0.24 -3.36
N LEU A 372 -8.95 0.31 -2.01
CA LEU A 372 -9.44 1.53 -1.35
C LEU A 372 -8.51 2.73 -1.56
N ILE A 373 -7.20 2.50 -1.49
CA ILE A 373 -6.19 3.56 -1.68
C ILE A 373 -6.08 3.89 -3.17
N GLU A 374 -6.01 2.89 -4.03
CA GLU A 374 -5.85 3.05 -5.48
C GLU A 374 -7.02 3.82 -6.10
N ASN A 375 -8.26 3.59 -5.63
CA ASN A 375 -9.44 4.34 -6.05
C ASN A 375 -9.58 5.69 -5.31
N GLY A 376 -8.67 6.02 -4.39
CA GLY A 376 -8.62 7.29 -3.69
C GLY A 376 -9.76 7.51 -2.69
N TYR A 377 -10.24 6.45 -2.08
CA TYR A 377 -11.32 6.51 -1.08
C TYR A 377 -10.81 6.72 0.35
N VAL A 378 -9.50 6.71 0.59
CA VAL A 378 -8.89 6.88 1.90
C VAL A 378 -8.39 8.30 2.10
N TYR A 379 -8.77 8.92 3.20
CA TYR A 379 -8.39 10.27 3.58
C TYR A 379 -7.89 10.33 5.04
N ALA A 380 -7.02 11.28 5.34
CA ALA A 380 -6.67 11.68 6.69
C ALA A 380 -7.28 13.05 6.98
N ALA A 381 -8.00 13.17 8.07
CA ALA A 381 -8.46 14.47 8.55
C ALA A 381 -7.28 15.26 9.12
N VAL A 382 -7.28 16.56 8.86
CA VAL A 382 -6.27 17.50 9.38
C VAL A 382 -6.96 18.47 10.33
N PRO A 383 -7.01 18.15 11.65
CA PRO A 383 -7.55 19.07 12.64
C PRO A 383 -6.57 20.23 12.89
N PRO A 384 -7.06 21.41 13.33
CA PRO A 384 -6.20 22.50 13.73
C PRO A 384 -5.40 22.15 14.99
N LEU A 385 -4.15 22.64 15.05
CA LEU A 385 -3.27 22.45 16.21
C LEU A 385 -3.45 23.52 17.27
N PHE A 386 -3.80 24.73 16.85
CA PHE A 386 -3.88 25.89 17.74
C PHE A 386 -5.19 26.66 17.58
N LYS A 387 -5.69 27.17 18.71
CA LYS A 387 -6.80 28.11 18.79
C LYS A 387 -6.27 29.43 19.38
N LEU A 388 -6.39 30.51 18.64
CA LEU A 388 -5.98 31.85 19.05
C LEU A 388 -7.23 32.67 19.28
N THR A 389 -7.34 33.31 20.44
CA THR A 389 -8.52 34.11 20.79
C THR A 389 -8.10 35.47 21.29
N ARG A 390 -8.73 36.52 20.77
CA ARG A 390 -8.64 37.89 21.29
C ARG A 390 -10.02 38.50 21.33
N GLY A 391 -10.52 38.70 22.53
CA GLY A 391 -11.90 39.21 22.74
C GLY A 391 -12.94 38.26 22.16
N LYS A 392 -13.66 38.70 21.13
CA LYS A 392 -14.66 37.90 20.43
C LYS A 392 -14.16 37.22 19.17
N THR A 393 -12.93 37.51 18.75
CA THR A 393 -12.34 36.98 17.53
C THR A 393 -11.53 35.71 17.84
N THR A 394 -11.84 34.61 17.15
CA THR A 394 -11.11 33.36 17.24
C THR A 394 -10.53 33.02 15.86
N ARG A 395 -9.27 32.56 15.83
CA ARG A 395 -8.59 32.00 14.66
C ARG A 395 -8.08 30.61 14.99
N LEU A 396 -8.08 29.75 13.98
CA LEU A 396 -7.53 28.40 14.07
C LEU A 396 -6.28 28.33 13.20
N ALA A 397 -5.21 27.71 13.71
CA ALA A 397 -3.98 27.53 12.98
C ALA A 397 -3.62 26.04 12.94
N PHE A 398 -3.15 25.62 11.78
CA PHE A 398 -2.79 24.21 11.49
C PHE A 398 -1.27 23.99 11.61
N THR A 399 -0.48 25.05 11.53
CA THR A 399 0.97 25.01 11.69
C THR A 399 1.48 26.04 12.71
N PRO A 400 2.69 25.88 13.26
CA PRO A 400 3.31 26.88 14.11
C PRO A 400 3.49 28.25 13.40
N GLU A 401 3.78 28.23 12.10
CA GLU A 401 3.95 29.44 11.29
C GLU A 401 2.64 30.21 11.19
N GLU A 402 1.54 29.52 10.89
CA GLU A 402 0.18 30.13 10.89
C GLU A 402 -0.19 30.68 12.27
N ARG A 403 0.15 29.98 13.36
CA ARG A 403 -0.05 30.45 14.72
C ARG A 403 0.62 31.81 14.94
N ASP A 404 1.89 31.91 14.55
CA ASP A 404 2.68 33.12 14.76
C ASP A 404 2.17 34.27 13.89
N GLN A 405 1.81 33.97 12.63
CA GLN A 405 1.17 34.93 11.73
C GLN A 405 -0.17 35.45 12.29
N TYR A 406 -1.07 34.54 12.65
CA TYR A 406 -2.39 34.93 13.20
C TYR A 406 -2.28 35.61 14.56
N SER A 407 -1.27 35.24 15.36
CA SER A 407 -0.97 35.96 16.60
C SER A 407 -0.58 37.41 16.34
N ALA A 408 0.24 37.66 15.31
CA ALA A 408 0.61 39.02 14.91
C ALA A 408 -0.60 39.81 14.36
N GLU A 409 -1.37 39.20 13.48
CA GLU A 409 -2.61 39.80 12.93
C GLU A 409 -3.60 40.18 14.02
N LEU A 410 -3.83 39.28 14.98
CA LEU A 410 -4.74 39.54 16.10
C LEU A 410 -4.23 40.62 17.03
N ARG A 411 -2.90 40.83 17.17
CA ARG A 411 -2.33 41.94 17.93
C ARG A 411 -2.51 43.29 17.24
N GLY A 412 -2.57 43.31 15.91
CA GLY A 412 -2.71 44.53 15.13
C GLY A 412 -1.64 45.57 15.49
N ASP A 413 -2.03 46.84 15.59
CA ASP A 413 -1.12 47.95 15.89
C ASP A 413 -0.55 47.95 17.33
N ASN A 414 -1.03 47.06 18.21
CA ASN A 414 -0.54 46.94 19.58
C ASN A 414 0.24 45.66 19.83
N PRO A 415 1.59 45.65 19.71
CA PRO A 415 2.43 44.44 19.88
C PRO A 415 2.28 43.76 21.26
N ASN A 416 1.89 44.56 22.29
CA ASN A 416 1.73 44.06 23.65
C ASN A 416 0.29 43.53 23.96
N ALA A 417 -0.57 43.53 22.96
CA ALA A 417 -1.91 43.00 23.15
C ALA A 417 -1.90 41.50 23.46
N LYS A 418 -2.53 41.10 24.53
CA LYS A 418 -2.66 39.69 24.93
C LYS A 418 -3.53 38.95 23.95
N VAL A 419 -2.99 37.91 23.35
CA VAL A 419 -3.70 36.90 22.57
C VAL A 419 -3.62 35.60 23.36
N ASP A 420 -4.77 35.02 23.64
CA ASP A 420 -4.83 33.71 24.30
C ASP A 420 -4.63 32.63 23.23
N ILE A 421 -3.56 31.85 23.38
CA ILE A 421 -3.19 30.76 22.47
C ILE A 421 -3.35 29.46 23.26
N SER A 422 -4.23 28.58 22.78
CA SER A 422 -4.35 27.23 23.29
C SER A 422 -3.98 26.22 22.22
N ARG A 423 -3.25 25.17 22.60
CA ARG A 423 -2.94 24.04 21.73
C ARG A 423 -3.94 22.94 22.01
N PHE A 424 -4.59 22.40 20.96
CA PHE A 424 -5.38 21.19 21.08
C PHE A 424 -4.44 20.00 21.28
N LYS A 425 -4.63 19.24 22.34
CA LYS A 425 -3.86 18.03 22.61
C LYS A 425 -4.49 16.82 21.93
N GLY A 426 -5.83 16.83 21.76
CA GLY A 426 -6.55 15.77 21.10
C GLY A 426 -7.96 16.18 20.69
N LEU A 427 -8.55 15.43 19.77
CA LEU A 427 -9.91 15.63 19.25
C LEU A 427 -11.00 15.49 20.34
N GLY A 428 -10.69 14.71 21.38
CA GLY A 428 -11.56 14.53 22.52
C GLY A 428 -11.73 15.77 23.43
N GLU A 429 -10.88 16.79 23.26
CA GLU A 429 -10.99 18.08 23.95
C GLU A 429 -11.92 19.05 23.21
N MET A 430 -12.23 18.78 21.94
CA MET A 430 -13.15 19.60 21.15
C MET A 430 -14.60 19.25 21.50
N ASN A 431 -15.43 20.28 21.69
CA ASN A 431 -16.85 20.05 21.78
C ASN A 431 -17.44 19.69 20.38
N PRO A 432 -18.66 19.15 20.30
CA PRO A 432 -19.26 18.71 19.04
C PRO A 432 -19.31 19.79 17.95
N HIS A 433 -19.58 21.03 18.31
CA HIS A 433 -19.66 22.15 17.37
C HIS A 433 -18.27 22.55 16.86
N GLU A 434 -17.26 22.60 17.73
CA GLU A 434 -15.88 22.86 17.32
C GLU A 434 -15.37 21.79 16.38
N LEU A 435 -15.63 20.50 16.69
CA LEU A 435 -15.21 19.39 15.87
C LEU A 435 -15.89 19.40 14.48
N TRP A 436 -17.18 19.77 14.45
CA TRP A 436 -17.89 19.98 13.19
C TRP A 436 -17.24 21.08 12.36
N GLU A 437 -17.11 22.29 12.91
CA GLU A 437 -16.63 23.46 12.17
C GLU A 437 -15.18 23.33 11.69
N THR A 438 -14.35 22.56 12.39
CA THR A 438 -12.91 22.45 12.09
C THR A 438 -12.54 21.25 11.23
N THR A 439 -13.27 20.13 11.39
CA THR A 439 -12.77 18.83 10.92
C THR A 439 -13.82 18.01 10.14
N MET A 440 -15.13 18.31 10.33
CA MET A 440 -16.17 17.47 9.73
C MET A 440 -17.04 18.19 8.71
N ASP A 441 -17.19 19.53 8.80
CA ASP A 441 -17.96 20.32 7.84
C ASP A 441 -17.32 20.23 6.43
N PRO A 442 -18.01 19.69 5.42
CA PRO A 442 -17.46 19.54 4.07
C PRO A 442 -16.97 20.85 3.43
N GLU A 443 -17.53 22.00 3.83
CA GLU A 443 -17.18 23.31 3.29
C GLU A 443 -15.91 23.91 3.93
N LYS A 444 -15.55 23.48 5.15
CA LYS A 444 -14.47 24.10 5.93
C LYS A 444 -13.30 23.17 6.25
N ARG A 445 -13.57 21.84 6.32
CA ARG A 445 -12.58 20.85 6.72
C ARG A 445 -11.44 20.72 5.72
N THR A 446 -10.27 20.36 6.23
CA THR A 446 -9.12 19.96 5.41
C THR A 446 -8.94 18.45 5.48
N LEU A 447 -8.98 17.80 4.33
CA LEU A 447 -8.70 16.37 4.18
C LEU A 447 -7.47 16.17 3.30
N LYS A 448 -6.55 15.33 3.75
CA LYS A 448 -5.42 14.86 2.94
C LYS A 448 -5.81 13.53 2.32
N ARG A 449 -5.95 13.47 1.00
CA ARG A 449 -6.16 12.22 0.27
C ARG A 449 -4.89 11.37 0.36
N ILE A 450 -5.06 10.09 0.64
CA ILE A 450 -3.95 9.14 0.64
C ILE A 450 -3.84 8.55 -0.78
N THR A 451 -2.68 8.72 -1.39
CA THR A 451 -2.36 8.23 -2.73
C THR A 451 -1.28 7.17 -2.66
N LEU A 452 -1.26 6.29 -3.64
CA LEU A 452 -0.23 5.27 -3.81
C LEU A 452 0.49 5.56 -5.13
N GLU A 453 1.60 6.29 -5.06
CA GLU A 453 2.39 6.66 -6.23
C GLU A 453 3.34 5.55 -6.66
N ASP A 454 3.95 4.87 -5.70
CA ASP A 454 4.87 3.74 -5.90
C ASP A 454 4.55 2.61 -4.91
N ALA A 455 4.04 1.50 -5.46
CA ALA A 455 3.64 0.35 -4.66
C ALA A 455 4.84 -0.41 -4.08
N VAL A 456 5.98 -0.41 -4.78
CA VAL A 456 7.19 -1.10 -4.33
C VAL A 456 7.82 -0.34 -3.16
N LEU A 457 7.93 0.97 -3.30
CA LEU A 457 8.45 1.82 -2.23
C LEU A 457 7.53 1.80 -1.00
N ALA A 458 6.22 1.78 -1.20
CA ALA A 458 5.25 1.63 -0.11
C ALA A 458 5.41 0.27 0.60
N ASP A 459 5.55 -0.84 -0.15
CA ASP A 459 5.81 -2.17 0.40
C ASP A 459 7.08 -2.20 1.25
N GLU A 460 8.18 -1.67 0.72
CA GLU A 460 9.44 -1.55 1.45
C GLU A 460 9.29 -0.71 2.72
N THR A 461 8.60 0.44 2.62
CA THR A 461 8.39 1.34 3.76
C THR A 461 7.58 0.68 4.86
N PHE A 462 6.47 0.00 4.53
CA PHE A 462 5.68 -0.74 5.52
C PHE A 462 6.46 -1.90 6.12
N THR A 463 7.20 -2.66 5.32
CA THR A 463 8.06 -3.76 5.78
C THR A 463 9.12 -3.26 6.78
N VAL A 464 9.77 -2.13 6.50
CA VAL A 464 10.78 -1.54 7.39
C VAL A 464 10.16 -0.98 8.67
N LEU A 465 9.13 -0.15 8.53
CA LEU A 465 8.58 0.59 9.67
C LEU A 465 7.71 -0.29 10.57
N MET A 466 6.94 -1.20 9.98
CA MET A 466 5.93 -1.99 10.68
C MET A 466 6.32 -3.45 10.86
N GLY A 467 7.34 -3.95 10.18
CA GLY A 467 7.84 -5.33 10.27
C GLY A 467 8.44 -5.69 11.63
N GLU A 468 8.82 -6.95 11.81
CA GLU A 468 9.40 -7.44 13.07
C GLU A 468 10.82 -6.97 13.32
N LYS A 469 11.62 -6.80 12.25
CA LYS A 469 13.04 -6.44 12.35
C LYS A 469 13.25 -5.03 12.89
N VAL A 470 14.13 -4.92 13.87
CA VAL A 470 14.44 -3.64 14.54
C VAL A 470 15.51 -2.89 13.78
N GLU A 471 16.55 -3.57 13.31
CA GLU A 471 17.71 -2.94 12.65
C GLU A 471 17.34 -2.10 11.42
N PRO A 472 16.58 -2.59 10.43
CA PRO A 472 16.20 -1.78 9.27
C PRO A 472 15.40 -0.53 9.66
N ARG A 473 14.56 -0.65 10.68
CA ARG A 473 13.79 0.48 11.22
C ARG A 473 14.69 1.50 11.90
N LYS A 474 15.67 1.05 12.67
CA LYS A 474 16.64 1.91 13.33
C LYS A 474 17.46 2.68 12.31
N GLU A 475 17.99 1.99 11.29
CA GLU A 475 18.72 2.62 10.18
C GLU A 475 17.88 3.67 9.46
N PHE A 476 16.61 3.35 9.17
CA PHE A 476 15.69 4.28 8.54
C PHE A 476 15.49 5.54 9.39
N ILE A 477 15.28 5.38 10.71
CA ILE A 477 15.11 6.50 11.63
C ILE A 477 16.39 7.36 11.69
N GLU A 478 17.57 6.76 11.79
CA GLU A 478 18.85 7.45 11.82
C GLU A 478 19.11 8.26 10.54
N GLN A 479 18.81 7.68 9.37
CA GLN A 479 18.98 8.33 8.06
C GLN A 479 18.02 9.50 7.86
N ASN A 480 16.78 9.39 8.37
CA ASN A 480 15.72 10.36 8.17
C ASN A 480 15.51 11.31 9.35
N ALA A 481 16.25 11.18 10.45
CA ALA A 481 16.11 12.02 11.65
C ALA A 481 16.24 13.53 11.35
N LYS A 482 17.07 13.89 10.38
CA LYS A 482 17.25 15.28 9.95
C LYS A 482 16.01 15.95 9.36
N TYR A 483 15.06 15.14 8.86
CA TYR A 483 13.80 15.62 8.28
C TYR A 483 12.64 15.63 9.29
N ALA A 484 12.87 15.11 10.49
CA ALA A 484 11.85 15.09 11.53
C ALA A 484 11.66 16.49 12.08
N VAL A 485 10.50 17.09 11.81
CA VAL A 485 10.04 18.36 12.34
C VAL A 485 8.89 18.15 13.31
N ASN A 486 8.73 19.02 14.29
CA ASN A 486 7.63 18.97 15.29
C ASN A 486 7.64 17.70 16.15
N LEU A 487 8.80 17.27 16.62
CA LEU A 487 8.90 16.25 17.65
C LEU A 487 8.39 16.83 18.97
N ASP A 488 7.35 16.19 19.53
CA ASP A 488 6.89 16.49 20.89
C ASP A 488 7.85 15.82 21.88
N PHE A 489 8.68 16.61 22.54
CA PHE A 489 9.50 16.20 23.68
C PHE A 489 8.85 16.67 24.98
#